data_a918d312d3e24c7151a6e0fa6f5d9247
#
_entry.id   a918d312d3e24c7151a6e0fa6f5d9247
#
_cell.length_a   1.000
_cell.length_b   1.000
_cell.length_c   1.000
_cell.angle_alpha   90.00
_cell.angle_beta   90.00
_cell.angle_gamma   90.00
#
_symmetry.space_group_name_H-M   'P 1'
#
loop_
_entity.id
_entity.type
_entity.pdbx_description
1 polymer ?
#
loop_
_entity_poly.entity_id
_entity_poly.type
_entity_poly.pdbx_seq_one_letter_code
_entity_poly.pdbx_strand_id
1 'polypeptide(L)'
;ASDVYKRQTKNSSIIYKKMSKLILGLDLVTPSEESNESHDSENLEGDFTLDEKSRSVELTEDGHQKIEEILINAGLLERNQNLYQASNLALLHHVNSALRAKYLFTKDVEYLIKDGQAVLIDEHTGRTMPGRRLSDGLHQAIEAKENLHIQQESQTLASTTFQNYFRLYEKLSGMTGTADTEAFEFQQIYNLKVAVIPTNTTVVRKDEDDIIFLTQEEKFEAVIDDIKLIIEKGAPVLVGTASVETSEMLSKMLKKNKVDHKVLNAKQHELEATIIVNAGKPGAVTIATNMA
;
A
#
# COMPACT_ATOMS: atom_id res chain seq x y z
N ALA A 1 7.33 22.69 31.46
CA ALA A 1 7.55 22.04 30.16
C ALA A 1 6.44 21.04 29.82
N SER A 2 5.97 20.23 30.79
CA SER A 2 4.94 19.19 30.53
C SER A 2 3.56 19.75 30.15
N ASP A 3 3.17 20.90 30.67
CA ASP A 3 1.83 21.49 30.43
C ASP A 3 1.71 22.22 29.09
N VAL A 4 2.81 22.77 28.59
CA VAL A 4 2.87 23.37 27.25
C VAL A 4 2.77 22.27 26.19
N TYR A 5 3.45 21.14 26.39
CA TYR A 5 3.40 19.98 25.51
C TYR A 5 2.01 19.34 25.46
N LYS A 6 1.34 19.22 26.62
CA LYS A 6 -0.04 18.72 26.68
C LYS A 6 -1.07 19.65 26.06
N ARG A 7 -0.86 20.97 26.09
CA ARG A 7 -1.75 21.95 25.43
C ARG A 7 -1.59 21.92 23.92
N GLN A 8 -0.37 21.79 23.39
CA GLN A 8 -0.13 21.66 21.95
C GLN A 8 -0.75 20.39 21.37
N THR A 9 -0.65 19.26 22.07
CA THR A 9 -1.24 17.98 21.62
C THR A 9 -2.78 17.96 21.65
N LYS A 10 -3.44 18.63 22.61
CA LYS A 10 -4.90 18.75 22.61
C LYS A 10 -5.42 19.63 21.48
N ASN A 11 -4.73 20.71 21.15
CA ASN A 11 -5.12 21.59 20.05
C ASN A 11 -4.95 20.92 18.68
N SER A 12 -3.89 20.10 18.47
CA SER A 12 -3.68 19.41 17.20
C SER A 12 -4.78 18.39 16.89
N SER A 13 -5.23 17.61 17.86
CA SER A 13 -6.30 16.63 17.63
C SER A 13 -7.63 17.28 17.25
N ILE A 14 -7.94 18.47 17.82
CA ILE A 14 -9.13 19.25 17.46
C ILE A 14 -9.02 19.78 16.03
N ILE A 15 -7.83 20.21 15.62
CA ILE A 15 -7.59 20.74 14.27
C ILE A 15 -7.79 19.62 13.22
N TYR A 16 -7.24 18.42 13.42
CA TYR A 16 -7.45 17.29 12.51
C TYR A 16 -8.94 16.96 12.33
N LYS A 17 -9.72 16.91 13.43
CA LYS A 17 -11.17 16.65 13.37
C LYS A 17 -11.95 17.76 12.67
N LYS A 18 -11.58 19.03 12.89
CA LYS A 18 -12.19 20.15 12.16
C LYS A 18 -11.83 20.09 10.68
N MET A 19 -10.56 19.87 10.35
CA MET A 19 -10.07 19.85 8.97
C MET A 19 -10.73 18.73 8.17
N SER A 20 -10.86 17.53 8.71
CA SER A 20 -11.56 16.39 8.08
C SER A 20 -13.00 16.72 7.65
N LYS A 21 -13.65 17.67 8.33
CA LYS A 21 -15.01 18.13 7.98
C LYS A 21 -14.98 19.29 6.98
N LEU A 22 -14.03 20.22 7.14
CA LEU A 22 -13.97 21.42 6.31
C LEU A 22 -13.60 21.12 4.86
N ILE A 23 -12.73 20.15 4.62
CA ILE A 23 -12.35 19.72 3.26
C ILE A 23 -13.51 19.13 2.44
N LEU A 24 -14.61 18.74 3.09
CA LEU A 24 -15.79 18.24 2.37
C LEU A 24 -16.51 19.32 1.55
N GLY A 25 -16.17 20.58 1.75
CA GLY A 25 -16.66 21.70 0.95
C GLY A 25 -15.87 21.95 -0.33
N LEU A 26 -14.85 21.13 -0.64
CA LEU A 26 -14.04 21.23 -1.85
C LEU A 26 -14.48 20.21 -2.89
N ASP A 27 -14.48 20.62 -4.15
CA ASP A 27 -14.92 19.83 -5.29
C ASP A 27 -13.71 19.31 -6.10
N LEU A 28 -13.73 18.03 -6.49
CA LEU A 28 -12.71 17.43 -7.34
C LEU A 28 -12.85 17.98 -8.77
N VAL A 29 -11.73 18.29 -9.40
CA VAL A 29 -11.67 18.61 -10.83
C VAL A 29 -12.13 17.40 -11.63
N THR A 30 -13.22 17.56 -12.37
CA THR A 30 -13.68 16.56 -13.34
C THR A 30 -13.18 16.95 -14.72
N PRO A 31 -12.51 16.06 -15.49
CA PRO A 31 -12.17 16.35 -16.87
C PRO A 31 -13.47 16.60 -17.66
N SER A 32 -13.61 17.76 -18.28
CA SER A 32 -14.70 17.98 -19.25
C SER A 32 -14.49 17.08 -20.46
N GLU A 33 -15.54 16.43 -20.96
CA GLU A 33 -15.47 15.48 -22.09
C GLU A 33 -14.94 16.11 -23.40
N GLU A 34 -14.72 17.43 -23.44
CA GLU A 34 -14.29 18.19 -24.63
C GLU A 34 -12.77 18.44 -24.72
N SER A 35 -11.94 18.01 -23.74
CA SER A 35 -10.52 18.40 -23.69
C SER A 35 -9.51 17.35 -24.19
N ASN A 36 -9.88 16.55 -25.22
CA ASN A 36 -8.96 15.54 -25.78
C ASN A 36 -7.93 16.08 -26.81
N GLU A 37 -7.86 17.36 -27.11
CA GLU A 37 -6.99 17.89 -28.19
C GLU A 37 -6.14 19.15 -27.89
N SER A 38 -6.13 19.69 -26.68
CA SER A 38 -5.24 20.84 -26.40
C SER A 38 -4.60 20.78 -25.03
N HIS A 39 -3.27 20.90 -25.02
CA HIS A 39 -2.40 20.99 -23.85
C HIS A 39 -2.50 22.32 -23.07
N ASP A 40 -3.65 22.98 -23.08
CA ASP A 40 -3.86 24.22 -22.33
C ASP A 40 -4.55 23.94 -21.00
N SER A 41 -3.77 24.09 -19.93
CA SER A 41 -4.12 23.87 -18.53
C SER A 41 -5.02 24.97 -17.90
N GLU A 42 -5.74 25.77 -18.72
CA GLU A 42 -6.39 27.01 -18.22
C GLU A 42 -7.90 26.91 -17.93
N ASN A 43 -8.56 25.74 -18.09
CA ASN A 43 -10.00 25.62 -17.81
C ASN A 43 -10.37 24.31 -17.10
N LEU A 44 -9.73 24.03 -15.97
CA LEU A 44 -10.13 22.94 -15.09
C LEU A 44 -11.09 23.46 -14.03
N GLU A 45 -12.39 23.22 -14.15
CA GLU A 45 -13.36 23.54 -13.10
C GLU A 45 -13.23 22.57 -11.93
N GLY A 46 -12.84 23.07 -10.77
CA GLY A 46 -12.74 22.31 -9.52
C GLY A 46 -11.66 22.84 -8.58
N ASP A 47 -11.74 22.43 -7.34
CA ASP A 47 -10.92 22.97 -6.25
C ASP A 47 -9.60 22.22 -6.06
N PHE A 48 -9.52 20.95 -6.49
CA PHE A 48 -8.30 20.15 -6.39
C PHE A 48 -8.21 19.07 -7.46
N THR A 49 -6.98 18.70 -7.80
CA THR A 49 -6.66 17.60 -8.71
C THR A 49 -6.20 16.37 -7.93
N LEU A 50 -6.50 15.18 -8.46
CA LEU A 50 -6.09 13.91 -7.91
C LEU A 50 -5.25 13.16 -8.95
N ASP A 51 -4.01 12.86 -8.62
CA ASP A 51 -3.17 11.96 -9.41
C ASP A 51 -3.00 10.64 -8.66
N GLU A 52 -3.69 9.61 -9.13
CA GLU A 52 -3.63 8.27 -8.54
C GLU A 52 -2.27 7.59 -8.76
N LYS A 53 -1.55 7.92 -9.84
CA LYS A 53 -0.25 7.32 -10.14
C LYS A 53 0.85 7.83 -9.23
N SER A 54 0.92 9.14 -9.03
CA SER A 54 1.88 9.77 -8.12
C SER A 54 1.40 9.79 -6.67
N ARG A 55 0.13 9.38 -6.43
CA ARG A 55 -0.55 9.47 -5.12
C ARG A 55 -0.46 10.86 -4.52
N SER A 56 -0.71 11.88 -5.34
CA SER A 56 -0.75 13.27 -4.92
C SER A 56 -2.14 13.88 -5.04
N VAL A 57 -2.41 14.85 -4.19
CA VAL A 57 -3.58 15.74 -4.25
C VAL A 57 -3.04 17.15 -4.22
N GLU A 58 -3.42 17.96 -5.20
CA GLU A 58 -2.97 19.32 -5.33
C GLU A 58 -4.17 20.26 -5.45
N LEU A 59 -4.17 21.34 -4.67
CA LEU A 59 -5.19 22.38 -4.77
C LEU A 59 -4.96 23.23 -6.02
N THR A 60 -6.05 23.56 -6.72
CA THR A 60 -6.04 24.56 -7.79
C THR A 60 -5.98 25.98 -7.21
N GLU A 61 -5.79 27.01 -8.04
CA GLU A 61 -5.83 28.40 -7.56
C GLU A 61 -7.19 28.74 -6.94
N ASP A 62 -8.28 28.30 -7.55
CA ASP A 62 -9.64 28.48 -7.03
C ASP A 62 -9.82 27.71 -5.71
N GLY A 63 -9.29 26.48 -5.64
CA GLY A 63 -9.29 25.67 -4.44
C GLY A 63 -8.52 26.31 -3.27
N HIS A 64 -7.43 27.00 -3.55
CA HIS A 64 -6.72 27.77 -2.52
C HIS A 64 -7.57 28.92 -1.97
N GLN A 65 -8.24 29.68 -2.83
CA GLN A 65 -9.12 30.75 -2.40
C GLN A 65 -10.30 30.22 -1.59
N LYS A 66 -10.95 29.19 -2.08
CA LYS A 66 -12.11 28.57 -1.43
C LYS A 66 -11.77 27.98 -0.07
N ILE A 67 -10.64 27.27 0.08
CA ILE A 67 -10.23 26.74 1.37
C ILE A 67 -9.84 27.85 2.36
N GLU A 68 -9.22 28.94 1.91
CA GLU A 68 -8.95 30.09 2.77
C GLU A 68 -10.24 30.72 3.30
N GLU A 69 -11.26 30.90 2.47
CA GLU A 69 -12.57 31.39 2.90
C GLU A 69 -13.23 30.44 3.93
N ILE A 70 -13.18 29.15 3.68
CA ILE A 70 -13.70 28.12 4.61
C ILE A 70 -12.97 28.22 5.96
N LEU A 71 -11.64 28.38 5.95
CA LEU A 71 -10.84 28.49 7.17
C LEU A 71 -11.07 29.80 7.93
N ILE A 72 -11.28 30.91 7.21
CA ILE A 72 -11.65 32.21 7.80
C ILE A 72 -13.02 32.08 8.48
N ASN A 73 -14.00 31.51 7.81
CA ASN A 73 -15.33 31.32 8.34
C ASN A 73 -15.35 30.36 9.56
N ALA A 74 -14.43 29.40 9.59
CA ALA A 74 -14.23 28.49 10.71
C ALA A 74 -13.43 29.11 11.89
N GLY A 75 -12.90 30.34 11.72
CA GLY A 75 -12.08 31.03 12.72
C GLY A 75 -10.69 30.43 12.92
N LEU A 76 -10.17 29.75 11.89
CA LEU A 76 -8.84 29.13 11.89
C LEU A 76 -7.80 29.98 11.16
N LEU A 77 -8.23 30.90 10.31
CA LEU A 77 -7.40 31.84 9.56
C LEU A 77 -7.97 33.27 9.73
N GLU A 78 -7.10 34.26 9.85
CA GLU A 78 -7.52 35.65 9.91
C GLU A 78 -7.69 36.22 8.48
N ARG A 79 -8.63 37.18 8.30
CA ARG A 79 -8.98 37.74 6.98
C ARG A 79 -7.83 38.41 6.23
N ASN A 80 -6.78 38.84 6.94
CA ASN A 80 -5.59 39.50 6.41
C ASN A 80 -4.41 38.59 6.23
N GLN A 81 -4.59 37.27 6.41
CA GLN A 81 -3.55 36.26 6.29
C GLN A 81 -3.89 35.30 5.16
N ASN A 82 -2.86 34.68 4.58
CA ASN A 82 -2.98 33.58 3.62
C ASN A 82 -2.31 32.30 4.15
N LEU A 83 -2.60 31.17 3.52
CA LEU A 83 -2.06 29.87 3.93
C LEU A 83 -0.55 29.73 3.75
N TYR A 84 0.06 30.54 2.87
CA TYR A 84 1.50 30.45 2.56
C TYR A 84 2.38 31.30 3.48
N GLN A 85 1.80 32.05 4.39
CA GLN A 85 2.58 32.74 5.41
C GLN A 85 3.23 31.73 6.37
N ALA A 86 4.45 32.00 6.79
CA ALA A 86 5.22 31.11 7.68
C ALA A 86 4.47 30.71 8.96
N SER A 87 3.60 31.59 9.49
CA SER A 87 2.73 31.32 10.64
C SER A 87 1.65 30.28 10.35
N ASN A 88 1.25 30.09 9.09
CA ASN A 88 0.08 29.31 8.67
C ASN A 88 0.46 28.02 7.93
N LEU A 89 1.75 27.74 7.70
CA LEU A 89 2.22 26.52 7.04
C LEU A 89 1.75 25.24 7.73
N ALA A 90 1.61 25.25 9.04
CA ALA A 90 1.04 24.13 9.78
C ALA A 90 -0.44 23.89 9.42
N LEU A 91 -1.19 24.96 9.13
CA LEU A 91 -2.59 24.84 8.72
C LEU A 91 -2.70 24.29 7.30
N LEU A 92 -1.87 24.76 6.37
CA LEU A 92 -1.76 24.20 5.02
C LEU A 92 -1.39 22.72 5.05
N HIS A 93 -0.46 22.34 5.92
CA HIS A 93 -0.10 20.94 6.13
C HIS A 93 -1.30 20.09 6.59
N HIS A 94 -2.13 20.58 7.51
CA HIS A 94 -3.34 19.89 7.94
C HIS A 94 -4.39 19.77 6.83
N VAL A 95 -4.54 20.78 5.97
CA VAL A 95 -5.41 20.71 4.78
C VAL A 95 -4.94 19.59 3.85
N ASN A 96 -3.66 19.59 3.47
CA ASN A 96 -3.10 18.59 2.57
C ASN A 96 -3.19 17.17 3.15
N SER A 97 -2.90 17.01 4.44
CA SER A 97 -3.01 15.71 5.10
C SER A 97 -4.46 15.21 5.13
N ALA A 98 -5.42 16.09 5.33
CA ALA A 98 -6.84 15.75 5.34
C ALA A 98 -7.35 15.37 3.94
N LEU A 99 -6.97 16.13 2.90
CA LEU A 99 -7.29 15.82 1.50
C LEU A 99 -6.71 14.46 1.10
N ARG A 100 -5.42 14.22 1.36
CA ARG A 100 -4.78 12.93 1.10
C ARG A 100 -5.47 11.78 1.83
N ALA A 101 -5.78 11.94 3.12
CA ALA A 101 -6.48 10.93 3.89
C ALA A 101 -7.87 10.61 3.34
N LYS A 102 -8.57 11.62 2.80
CA LYS A 102 -9.93 11.45 2.27
C LYS A 102 -9.94 10.76 0.92
N TYR A 103 -9.07 11.15 0.01
CA TYR A 103 -9.16 10.78 -1.40
C TYR A 103 -8.14 9.72 -1.84
N LEU A 104 -7.01 9.56 -1.14
CA LEU A 104 -5.98 8.59 -1.48
C LEU A 104 -5.97 7.34 -0.57
N PHE A 105 -6.70 7.38 0.54
CA PHE A 105 -6.72 6.28 1.49
C PHE A 105 -8.14 5.79 1.71
N THR A 106 -8.44 4.62 1.18
CA THR A 106 -9.76 3.98 1.25
C THR A 106 -9.76 2.91 2.34
N LYS A 107 -10.80 2.89 3.15
CA LYS A 107 -10.99 1.86 4.17
C LYS A 107 -11.13 0.49 3.50
N ASP A 108 -10.56 -0.53 4.13
CA ASP A 108 -10.51 -1.93 3.69
C ASP A 108 -9.67 -2.17 2.41
N VAL A 109 -8.96 -1.13 1.94
CA VAL A 109 -7.96 -1.20 0.86
C VAL A 109 -6.59 -0.84 1.40
N GLU A 110 -6.35 0.42 1.81
CA GLU A 110 -5.07 0.88 2.35
C GLU A 110 -4.98 0.72 3.88
N TYR A 111 -6.10 0.69 4.58
CA TYR A 111 -6.15 0.48 6.03
C TYR A 111 -7.46 -0.19 6.46
N LEU A 112 -7.45 -0.84 7.62
CA LEU A 112 -8.65 -1.34 8.28
C LEU A 112 -8.76 -0.77 9.70
N ILE A 113 -9.96 -0.85 10.27
CA ILE A 113 -10.19 -0.46 11.66
C ILE A 113 -10.22 -1.72 12.51
N LYS A 114 -9.26 -1.84 13.42
CA LYS A 114 -9.16 -2.94 14.38
C LYS A 114 -8.94 -2.37 15.78
N ASP A 115 -9.72 -2.82 16.75
CA ASP A 115 -9.63 -2.40 18.16
C ASP A 115 -9.64 -0.89 18.36
N GLY A 116 -10.44 -0.16 17.55
CA GLY A 116 -10.55 1.29 17.61
C GLY A 116 -9.33 2.05 17.06
N GLN A 117 -8.46 1.38 16.29
CA GLN A 117 -7.28 1.96 15.67
C GLN A 117 -7.29 1.74 14.16
N ALA A 118 -6.71 2.68 13.41
CA ALA A 118 -6.44 2.50 12.00
C ALA A 118 -5.15 1.67 11.84
N VAL A 119 -5.25 0.51 11.22
CA VAL A 119 -4.12 -0.40 10.96
C VAL A 119 -3.88 -0.44 9.47
N LEU A 120 -2.67 -0.12 9.03
CA LEU A 120 -2.30 -0.10 7.62
C LEU A 120 -2.29 -1.50 7.02
N ILE A 121 -2.63 -1.57 5.74
CA ILE A 121 -2.51 -2.76 4.91
C ILE A 121 -1.32 -2.54 3.97
N ASP A 122 -0.43 -3.52 3.88
CA ASP A 122 0.68 -3.48 2.94
C ASP A 122 0.15 -3.70 1.51
N GLU A 123 0.40 -2.76 0.64
CA GLU A 123 -0.07 -2.76 -0.75
C GLU A 123 0.39 -3.99 -1.56
N HIS A 124 1.59 -4.48 -1.29
CA HIS A 124 2.17 -5.60 -2.03
C HIS A 124 1.74 -6.97 -1.51
N THR A 125 1.61 -7.11 -0.20
CA THR A 125 1.25 -8.38 0.44
C THR A 125 -0.19 -8.40 0.91
N GLY A 126 -0.83 -7.22 1.07
CA GLY A 126 -2.13 -7.05 1.69
C GLY A 126 -2.16 -7.43 3.19
N ARG A 127 -1.01 -7.69 3.81
CA ARG A 127 -0.93 -7.98 5.24
C ARG A 127 -1.16 -6.73 6.06
N THR A 128 -1.83 -6.88 7.19
CA THR A 128 -1.93 -5.79 8.16
C THR A 128 -0.58 -5.54 8.81
N MET A 129 -0.25 -4.27 9.01
CA MET A 129 1.00 -3.83 9.63
C MET A 129 0.73 -3.19 11.00
N PRO A 130 0.53 -3.99 12.07
CA PRO A 130 0.28 -3.46 13.40
C PRO A 130 1.46 -2.63 13.88
N GLY A 131 1.18 -1.47 14.48
CA GLY A 131 2.20 -0.57 15.03
C GLY A 131 2.89 0.33 14.00
N ARG A 132 2.73 0.09 12.68
CA ARG A 132 3.22 1.01 11.65
C ARG A 132 2.25 2.16 11.49
N ARG A 133 2.78 3.38 11.45
CA ARG A 133 2.01 4.61 11.26
C ARG A 133 2.58 5.42 10.10
N LEU A 134 1.71 6.14 9.40
CA LEU A 134 2.12 7.09 8.38
C LEU A 134 2.69 8.35 9.06
N SER A 135 3.68 8.95 8.43
CA SER A 135 4.31 10.20 8.84
C SER A 135 3.47 11.43 8.45
N ASP A 136 3.99 12.60 8.83
CA ASP A 136 3.51 13.91 8.39
C ASP A 136 2.01 14.13 8.67
N GLY A 137 1.53 13.73 9.85
CA GLY A 137 0.13 13.95 10.24
C GLY A 137 -0.91 13.16 9.46
N LEU A 138 -0.49 12.38 8.45
CA LEU A 138 -1.43 11.65 7.58
C LEU A 138 -2.18 10.56 8.33
N HIS A 139 -1.51 9.83 9.24
CA HIS A 139 -2.18 8.82 10.06
C HIS A 139 -3.24 9.44 10.99
N GLN A 140 -2.92 10.59 11.59
CA GLN A 140 -3.85 11.37 12.40
C GLN A 140 -5.04 11.89 11.59
N ALA A 141 -4.82 12.26 10.32
CA ALA A 141 -5.89 12.65 9.41
C ALA A 141 -6.82 11.47 9.08
N ILE A 142 -6.28 10.25 8.91
CA ILE A 142 -7.08 9.03 8.74
C ILE A 142 -7.87 8.72 10.02
N GLU A 143 -7.25 8.81 11.20
CA GLU A 143 -7.93 8.64 12.49
C GLU A 143 -9.07 9.66 12.66
N ALA A 144 -8.85 10.92 12.22
CA ALA A 144 -9.88 11.96 12.24
C ALA A 144 -11.03 11.68 11.27
N LYS A 145 -10.73 11.22 10.05
CA LYS A 145 -11.69 10.81 9.02
C LYS A 145 -12.63 9.72 9.54
N GLU A 146 -12.08 8.74 10.25
CA GLU A 146 -12.82 7.60 10.79
C GLU A 146 -13.39 7.85 12.21
N ASN A 147 -13.30 9.08 12.72
CA ASN A 147 -13.72 9.46 14.06
C ASN A 147 -13.09 8.63 15.19
N LEU A 148 -11.87 8.14 14.99
CA LEU A 148 -11.09 7.39 15.96
C LEU A 148 -10.43 8.32 16.99
N HIS A 149 -9.83 7.71 18.03
CA HIS A 149 -8.96 8.43 18.94
C HIS A 149 -7.66 8.81 18.22
N ILE A 150 -7.39 10.11 18.07
CA ILE A 150 -6.18 10.60 17.42
C ILE A 150 -4.99 10.43 18.36
N GLN A 151 -4.05 9.59 17.96
CA GLN A 151 -2.82 9.35 18.71
C GLN A 151 -1.77 10.43 18.39
N GLN A 152 -0.80 10.55 19.28
CA GLN A 152 0.32 11.47 19.08
C GLN A 152 1.17 11.03 17.88
N GLU A 153 1.73 12.00 17.19
CA GLU A 153 2.68 11.76 16.11
C GLU A 153 3.99 11.23 16.69
N SER A 154 4.51 10.16 16.10
CA SER A 154 5.85 9.68 16.42
C SER A 154 6.86 10.51 15.66
N GLN A 155 7.80 11.12 16.38
CA GLN A 155 8.88 11.86 15.78
C GLN A 155 10.03 10.93 15.41
N THR A 156 10.40 10.90 14.13
CA THR A 156 11.59 10.18 13.67
C THR A 156 12.84 10.91 14.18
N LEU A 157 13.59 10.26 15.07
CA LEU A 157 14.82 10.84 15.61
C LEU A 157 16.01 10.70 14.68
N ALA A 158 16.09 9.59 13.94
CA ALA A 158 17.13 9.29 12.98
C ALA A 158 16.69 8.22 12.00
N SER A 159 17.28 8.20 10.82
CA SER A 159 17.14 7.14 9.83
C SER A 159 18.50 6.62 9.41
N THR A 160 18.58 5.35 9.06
CA THR A 160 19.78 4.72 8.51
C THR A 160 19.40 3.77 7.38
N THR A 161 20.35 3.47 6.50
CA THR A 161 20.14 2.45 5.46
C THR A 161 20.33 1.05 6.05
N PHE A 162 19.74 0.04 5.41
CA PHE A 162 19.98 -1.36 5.78
C PHE A 162 21.46 -1.72 5.71
N GLN A 163 22.17 -1.22 4.70
CA GLN A 163 23.59 -1.43 4.52
C GLN A 163 24.40 -0.93 5.74
N ASN A 164 24.12 0.30 6.18
CA ASN A 164 24.81 0.85 7.35
C ASN A 164 24.43 0.13 8.63
N TYR A 165 23.18 -0.27 8.78
CA TYR A 165 22.71 -1.01 9.95
C TYR A 165 23.43 -2.36 10.08
N PHE A 166 23.46 -3.17 9.02
CA PHE A 166 24.09 -4.48 9.05
C PHE A 166 25.62 -4.42 9.15
N ARG A 167 26.25 -3.34 8.70
CA ARG A 167 27.70 -3.12 8.90
C ARG A 167 28.11 -2.86 10.34
N LEU A 168 27.16 -2.64 11.26
CA LEU A 168 27.44 -2.53 12.69
C LEU A 168 27.79 -3.88 13.34
N TYR A 169 27.48 -4.99 12.70
CA TYR A 169 27.76 -6.31 13.24
C TYR A 169 29.17 -6.75 12.86
N GLU A 170 29.95 -7.16 13.87
CA GLU A 170 31.29 -7.71 13.66
C GLU A 170 31.26 -9.04 12.89
N LYS A 171 30.21 -9.83 13.10
CA LYS A 171 30.00 -11.12 12.49
C LYS A 171 28.66 -11.12 11.75
N LEU A 172 28.70 -11.17 10.44
CA LEU A 172 27.51 -11.18 9.59
C LEU A 172 27.55 -12.40 8.68
N SER A 173 26.43 -13.11 8.57
CA SER A 173 26.24 -14.19 7.62
C SER A 173 24.76 -14.30 7.24
N GLY A 174 24.48 -14.96 6.12
CA GLY A 174 23.11 -15.15 5.65
C GLY A 174 23.01 -16.39 4.77
N MET A 175 21.78 -16.78 4.47
CA MET A 175 21.46 -17.86 3.54
C MET A 175 20.31 -17.44 2.64
N THR A 176 20.46 -17.67 1.35
CA THR A 176 19.40 -17.42 0.36
C THR A 176 19.62 -18.31 -0.84
N GLY A 177 18.58 -18.61 -1.59
CA GLY A 177 18.64 -19.36 -2.84
C GLY A 177 19.17 -18.55 -4.04
N THR A 178 19.34 -17.22 -3.89
CA THR A 178 19.63 -16.28 -4.99
C THR A 178 20.87 -15.41 -4.76
N ALA A 179 21.77 -15.78 -3.83
CA ALA A 179 22.91 -14.94 -3.49
C ALA A 179 24.00 -14.89 -4.59
N ASP A 180 24.07 -15.89 -5.45
CA ASP A 180 25.16 -16.02 -6.43
C ASP A 180 25.15 -14.89 -7.46
N THR A 181 23.97 -14.49 -7.93
CA THR A 181 23.79 -13.37 -8.87
C THR A 181 24.26 -12.04 -8.29
N GLU A 182 24.16 -11.86 -6.97
CA GLU A 182 24.50 -10.63 -6.25
C GLU A 182 25.81 -10.74 -5.45
N ALA A 183 26.63 -11.76 -5.75
CA ALA A 183 27.88 -12.04 -5.02
C ALA A 183 28.84 -10.84 -4.98
N PHE A 184 28.89 -10.06 -6.07
CA PHE A 184 29.72 -8.87 -6.16
C PHE A 184 29.25 -7.77 -5.21
N GLU A 185 27.94 -7.54 -5.10
CA GLU A 185 27.36 -6.56 -4.19
C GLU A 185 27.59 -6.95 -2.73
N PHE A 186 27.40 -8.22 -2.37
CA PHE A 186 27.69 -8.72 -1.02
C PHE A 186 29.16 -8.52 -0.65
N GLN A 187 30.07 -8.74 -1.58
CA GLN A 187 31.50 -8.51 -1.36
C GLN A 187 31.83 -7.02 -1.18
N GLN A 188 31.26 -6.15 -2.00
CA GLN A 188 31.54 -4.70 -1.92
C GLN A 188 30.94 -4.04 -0.68
N ILE A 189 29.71 -4.36 -0.32
CA ILE A 189 29.00 -3.68 0.77
C ILE A 189 29.38 -4.24 2.13
N TYR A 190 29.42 -5.57 2.25
CA TYR A 190 29.54 -6.26 3.54
C TYR A 190 30.85 -7.05 3.69
N ASN A 191 31.68 -7.08 2.67
CA ASN A 191 32.88 -7.94 2.61
C ASN A 191 32.59 -9.43 2.81
N LEU A 192 31.39 -9.87 2.37
CA LEU A 192 30.94 -11.26 2.46
C LEU A 192 31.24 -12.00 1.15
N LYS A 193 31.72 -13.22 1.27
CA LYS A 193 31.89 -14.14 0.16
C LYS A 193 30.67 -15.05 0.06
N VAL A 194 30.17 -15.25 -1.16
CA VAL A 194 29.12 -16.20 -1.44
C VAL A 194 29.71 -17.58 -1.68
N ALA A 195 29.21 -18.58 -0.95
CA ALA A 195 29.55 -19.98 -1.15
C ALA A 195 28.30 -20.71 -1.70
N VAL A 196 28.38 -21.21 -2.91
CA VAL A 196 27.32 -22.02 -3.52
C VAL A 196 27.42 -23.42 -2.98
N ILE A 197 26.39 -23.85 -2.23
CA ILE A 197 26.30 -25.21 -1.69
C ILE A 197 25.47 -26.06 -2.68
N PRO A 198 26.03 -27.14 -3.22
CA PRO A 198 25.30 -27.99 -4.17
C PRO A 198 24.13 -28.70 -3.48
N THR A 199 23.12 -29.04 -4.26
CA THR A 199 21.96 -29.80 -3.77
C THR A 199 22.38 -31.20 -3.32
N ASN A 200 21.71 -31.72 -2.28
CA ASN A 200 21.97 -33.08 -1.75
C ASN A 200 21.66 -34.17 -2.78
N THR A 201 20.64 -33.96 -3.61
CA THR A 201 20.25 -34.86 -4.68
C THR A 201 20.27 -34.17 -6.02
N THR A 202 20.33 -34.94 -7.12
CA THR A 202 20.26 -34.35 -8.48
C THR A 202 18.96 -33.58 -8.66
N VAL A 203 19.10 -32.36 -9.24
CA VAL A 203 17.95 -31.49 -9.55
C VAL A 203 17.13 -32.15 -10.67
N VAL A 204 15.88 -32.41 -10.40
CA VAL A 204 14.90 -32.95 -11.36
C VAL A 204 13.90 -31.90 -11.83
N ARG A 205 14.01 -30.65 -11.33
CA ARG A 205 13.15 -29.53 -11.72
C ARG A 205 13.39 -29.21 -13.19
N LYS A 206 12.31 -29.03 -13.91
CA LYS A 206 12.30 -28.56 -15.28
C LYS A 206 11.62 -27.21 -15.33
N ASP A 207 12.33 -26.19 -15.73
CA ASP A 207 11.76 -24.86 -15.96
C ASP A 207 11.29 -24.80 -17.42
N GLU A 208 9.99 -24.57 -17.60
CA GLU A 208 9.38 -24.42 -18.93
C GLU A 208 9.50 -22.95 -19.36
N ASP A 209 9.49 -22.71 -20.67
CA ASP A 209 9.54 -21.39 -21.25
C ASP A 209 8.24 -20.61 -20.99
N ASP A 210 8.34 -19.28 -20.96
CA ASP A 210 7.19 -18.39 -20.81
C ASP A 210 6.23 -18.50 -21.99
N ILE A 211 4.93 -18.54 -21.69
CA ILE A 211 3.86 -18.53 -22.70
C ILE A 211 3.23 -17.14 -22.73
N ILE A 212 3.22 -16.51 -23.91
CA ILE A 212 2.68 -15.19 -24.14
C ILE A 212 1.29 -15.28 -24.78
N PHE A 213 0.32 -14.57 -24.22
CA PHE A 213 -1.07 -14.50 -24.71
C PHE A 213 -1.41 -13.08 -25.15
N LEU A 214 -2.35 -12.94 -26.08
CA LEU A 214 -2.84 -11.64 -26.55
C LEU A 214 -3.76 -10.98 -25.55
N THR A 215 -4.57 -11.77 -24.84
CA THR A 215 -5.55 -11.29 -23.87
C THR A 215 -5.39 -11.96 -22.51
N GLN A 216 -5.89 -11.30 -21.45
CA GLN A 216 -5.92 -11.89 -20.12
C GLN A 216 -6.86 -13.09 -20.03
N GLU A 217 -7.96 -13.08 -20.79
CA GLU A 217 -8.93 -14.16 -20.81
C GLU A 217 -8.30 -15.43 -21.35
N GLU A 218 -7.64 -15.39 -22.49
CA GLU A 218 -6.90 -16.50 -23.08
C GLU A 218 -5.84 -17.06 -22.13
N LYS A 219 -5.11 -16.17 -21.44
CA LYS A 219 -4.12 -16.56 -20.42
C LYS A 219 -4.77 -17.37 -19.30
N PHE A 220 -5.89 -16.90 -18.73
CA PHE A 220 -6.53 -17.59 -17.62
C PHE A 220 -7.21 -18.88 -18.03
N GLU A 221 -7.77 -18.97 -19.24
CA GLU A 221 -8.28 -20.22 -19.80
C GLU A 221 -7.16 -21.26 -19.93
N ALA A 222 -6.02 -20.90 -20.50
CA ALA A 222 -4.86 -21.77 -20.61
C ALA A 222 -4.32 -22.23 -19.24
N VAL A 223 -4.28 -21.34 -18.24
CA VAL A 223 -3.89 -21.69 -16.86
C VAL A 223 -4.85 -22.72 -16.27
N ILE A 224 -6.15 -22.59 -16.49
CA ILE A 224 -7.15 -23.52 -15.97
C ILE A 224 -7.01 -24.90 -16.63
N ASP A 225 -6.77 -24.94 -17.93
CA ASP A 225 -6.60 -26.20 -18.66
C ASP A 225 -5.29 -26.90 -18.26
N ASP A 226 -4.21 -26.16 -18.04
CA ASP A 226 -2.96 -26.73 -17.52
C ASP A 226 -3.12 -27.29 -16.10
N ILE A 227 -3.83 -26.56 -15.22
CA ILE A 227 -4.18 -27.05 -13.87
C ILE A 227 -4.93 -28.39 -13.97
N LYS A 228 -5.93 -28.51 -14.83
CA LYS A 228 -6.69 -29.75 -15.01
C LYS A 228 -5.80 -30.90 -15.44
N LEU A 229 -4.93 -30.68 -16.42
CA LEU A 229 -3.99 -31.69 -16.92
C LEU A 229 -3.02 -32.19 -15.84
N ILE A 230 -2.56 -31.26 -14.95
CA ILE A 230 -1.65 -31.63 -13.85
C ILE A 230 -2.37 -32.41 -12.76
N ILE A 231 -3.60 -32.01 -12.42
CA ILE A 231 -4.44 -32.71 -11.44
C ILE A 231 -4.74 -34.16 -11.91
N GLU A 232 -5.04 -34.37 -13.20
CA GLU A 232 -5.27 -35.70 -13.76
C GLU A 232 -4.06 -36.62 -13.60
N LYS A 233 -2.84 -36.06 -13.58
CA LYS A 233 -1.61 -36.78 -13.27
C LYS A 233 -1.40 -37.01 -11.78
N GLY A 234 -2.29 -36.52 -10.93
CA GLY A 234 -2.20 -36.64 -9.48
C GLY A 234 -1.17 -35.71 -8.82
N ALA A 235 -0.60 -34.77 -9.56
CA ALA A 235 0.38 -33.83 -9.00
C ALA A 235 -0.32 -32.63 -8.33
N PRO A 236 0.24 -32.07 -7.24
CA PRO A 236 -0.23 -30.81 -6.67
C PRO A 236 0.18 -29.63 -7.54
N VAL A 237 -0.63 -28.56 -7.52
CA VAL A 237 -0.42 -27.34 -8.28
C VAL A 237 -0.36 -26.13 -7.36
N LEU A 238 0.68 -25.31 -7.49
CA LEU A 238 0.77 -24.00 -6.86
C LEU A 238 0.70 -22.93 -7.94
N VAL A 239 -0.27 -22.04 -7.85
CA VAL A 239 -0.47 -20.94 -8.78
C VAL A 239 -0.12 -19.62 -8.10
N GLY A 240 0.95 -18.98 -8.56
CA GLY A 240 1.35 -17.65 -8.09
C GLY A 240 0.56 -16.55 -8.80
N THR A 241 0.07 -15.57 -8.04
CA THR A 241 -0.61 -14.38 -8.59
C THR A 241 0.03 -13.09 -8.05
N ALA A 242 0.04 -12.05 -8.86
CA ALA A 242 0.66 -10.77 -8.50
C ALA A 242 -0.17 -9.97 -7.48
N SER A 243 -1.49 -10.18 -7.42
CA SER A 243 -2.37 -9.41 -6.55
C SER A 243 -3.46 -10.27 -5.91
N VAL A 244 -4.02 -9.76 -4.80
CA VAL A 244 -5.19 -10.38 -4.13
C VAL A 244 -6.38 -10.45 -5.10
N GLU A 245 -6.62 -9.38 -5.86
CA GLU A 245 -7.71 -9.30 -6.83
C GLU A 245 -7.59 -10.39 -7.91
N THR A 246 -6.39 -10.56 -8.49
CA THR A 246 -6.14 -11.62 -9.47
C THR A 246 -6.35 -13.01 -8.86
N SER A 247 -5.96 -13.23 -7.60
CA SER A 247 -6.18 -14.50 -6.91
C SER A 247 -7.67 -14.81 -6.74
N GLU A 248 -8.47 -13.81 -6.41
CA GLU A 248 -9.93 -13.95 -6.26
C GLU A 248 -10.63 -14.17 -7.60
N MET A 249 -10.19 -13.48 -8.66
CA MET A 249 -10.70 -13.65 -10.01
C MET A 249 -10.45 -15.10 -10.49
N LEU A 250 -9.21 -15.57 -10.40
CA LEU A 250 -8.86 -16.94 -10.77
C LEU A 250 -9.63 -17.97 -9.93
N SER A 251 -9.82 -17.73 -8.64
CA SER A 251 -10.63 -18.58 -7.77
C SER A 251 -12.09 -18.68 -8.26
N LYS A 252 -12.70 -17.58 -8.68
CA LYS A 252 -14.05 -17.59 -9.28
C LYS A 252 -14.10 -18.41 -10.56
N MET A 253 -13.09 -18.31 -11.41
CA MET A 253 -12.99 -19.07 -12.66
C MET A 253 -12.80 -20.57 -12.40
N LEU A 254 -11.94 -20.96 -11.45
CA LEU A 254 -11.76 -22.37 -11.05
C LEU A 254 -13.03 -22.97 -10.45
N LYS A 255 -13.77 -22.22 -9.61
CA LYS A 255 -15.08 -22.64 -9.09
C LYS A 255 -16.09 -22.88 -10.21
N LYS A 256 -16.15 -21.99 -11.21
CA LYS A 256 -17.00 -22.16 -12.40
C LYS A 256 -16.64 -23.43 -13.18
N ASN A 257 -15.35 -23.77 -13.23
CA ASN A 257 -14.84 -24.99 -13.87
C ASN A 257 -14.87 -26.24 -12.96
N LYS A 258 -15.44 -26.14 -11.75
CA LYS A 258 -15.57 -27.25 -10.78
C LYS A 258 -14.21 -27.84 -10.34
N VAL A 259 -13.16 -27.02 -10.30
CA VAL A 259 -11.84 -27.37 -9.77
C VAL A 259 -11.79 -27.00 -8.30
N ASP A 260 -11.62 -28.02 -7.43
CA ASP A 260 -11.42 -27.76 -5.99
C ASP A 260 -10.04 -27.12 -5.75
N HIS A 261 -10.00 -26.06 -4.96
CA HIS A 261 -8.78 -25.30 -4.71
C HIS A 261 -8.84 -24.54 -3.39
N LYS A 262 -7.68 -24.14 -2.90
CA LYS A 262 -7.53 -23.24 -1.76
C LYS A 262 -6.89 -21.92 -2.21
N VAL A 263 -7.26 -20.83 -1.56
CA VAL A 263 -6.68 -19.52 -1.82
C VAL A 263 -5.90 -19.08 -0.59
N LEU A 264 -4.66 -18.70 -0.81
CA LEU A 264 -3.77 -18.16 0.20
C LEU A 264 -3.45 -16.70 -0.16
N ASN A 265 -4.18 -15.80 0.46
CA ASN A 265 -3.97 -14.36 0.31
C ASN A 265 -4.17 -13.66 1.66
N ALA A 266 -3.96 -12.36 1.69
CA ALA A 266 -4.02 -11.55 2.90
C ALA A 266 -5.33 -11.64 3.70
N LYS A 267 -6.44 -11.90 3.04
CA LYS A 267 -7.75 -12.03 3.69
C LYS A 267 -7.89 -13.32 4.51
N GLN A 268 -7.04 -14.32 4.26
CA GLN A 268 -7.10 -15.64 4.88
C GLN A 268 -5.84 -15.98 5.70
N HIS A 269 -5.16 -14.98 6.21
CA HIS A 269 -3.92 -15.13 6.96
C HIS A 269 -4.03 -16.11 8.16
N GLU A 270 -5.16 -16.14 8.85
CA GLU A 270 -5.38 -17.06 10.00
C GLU A 270 -5.40 -18.55 9.60
N LEU A 271 -5.73 -18.84 8.35
CA LEU A 271 -5.79 -20.22 7.82
C LEU A 271 -4.51 -20.64 7.10
N GLU A 272 -3.53 -19.75 6.97
CA GLU A 272 -2.30 -19.94 6.20
C GLU A 272 -1.61 -21.28 6.52
N ALA A 273 -1.33 -21.52 7.80
CA ALA A 273 -0.65 -22.74 8.24
C ALA A 273 -1.41 -24.02 7.82
N THR A 274 -2.74 -24.01 7.91
CA THR A 274 -3.58 -25.15 7.55
C THR A 274 -3.60 -25.39 6.03
N ILE A 275 -3.58 -24.32 5.24
CA ILE A 275 -3.56 -24.39 3.77
C ILE A 275 -2.21 -24.96 3.32
N ILE A 276 -1.09 -24.44 3.87
CA ILE A 276 0.27 -24.84 3.51
C ILE A 276 0.50 -26.33 3.79
N VAL A 277 0.07 -26.86 4.95
CA VAL A 277 0.19 -28.28 5.30
C VAL A 277 -0.47 -29.20 4.24
N ASN A 278 -1.50 -28.72 3.57
CA ASN A 278 -2.25 -29.49 2.58
C ASN A 278 -1.83 -29.22 1.13
N ALA A 279 -1.06 -28.16 0.86
CA ALA A 279 -0.74 -27.70 -0.49
C ALA A 279 0.05 -28.72 -1.33
N GLY A 280 0.88 -29.56 -0.68
CA GLY A 280 1.66 -30.61 -1.36
C GLY A 280 0.97 -31.96 -1.50
N LYS A 281 -0.30 -32.10 -1.13
CA LYS A 281 -1.03 -33.35 -1.28
C LYS A 281 -1.37 -33.60 -2.75
N PRO A 282 -1.40 -34.91 -3.20
CA PRO A 282 -1.77 -35.26 -4.57
C PRO A 282 -3.10 -34.62 -5.00
N GLY A 283 -3.10 -33.95 -6.16
CA GLY A 283 -4.27 -33.26 -6.71
C GLY A 283 -4.69 -31.98 -6.00
N ALA A 284 -3.95 -31.50 -5.01
CA ALA A 284 -4.23 -30.24 -4.36
C ALA A 284 -3.91 -29.06 -5.27
N VAL A 285 -4.81 -28.07 -5.32
CA VAL A 285 -4.58 -26.80 -6.01
C VAL A 285 -4.57 -25.67 -5.01
N THR A 286 -3.49 -24.91 -5.00
CA THR A 286 -3.35 -23.74 -4.13
C THR A 286 -3.04 -22.50 -4.97
N ILE A 287 -3.86 -21.47 -4.83
CA ILE A 287 -3.59 -20.13 -5.41
C ILE A 287 -2.95 -19.30 -4.32
N ALA A 288 -1.77 -18.74 -4.57
CA ALA A 288 -1.07 -17.90 -3.62
C ALA A 288 -0.69 -16.55 -4.25
N THR A 289 -0.72 -15.50 -3.45
CA THR A 289 -0.10 -14.22 -3.81
C THR A 289 1.39 -14.22 -3.41
N ASN A 290 2.12 -13.16 -3.71
CA ASN A 290 3.57 -13.01 -3.42
C ASN A 290 3.96 -13.23 -1.94
N MET A 291 3.03 -13.58 -1.10
CA MET A 291 3.26 -13.86 0.33
C MET A 291 3.77 -15.27 0.62
N ALA A 292 3.59 -16.20 -0.31
CA ALA A 292 3.90 -17.60 -0.09
C ALA A 292 5.39 -17.89 -0.24
#